data_9653fcd4c41f04db8fd4f5ca3a24e450
#
_entry.id   9653fcd4c41f04db8fd4f5ca3a24e450
#
_cell.length_a   1.000
_cell.length_b   1.000
_cell.length_c   1.000
_cell.angle_alpha   90.00
_cell.angle_beta   90.00
_cell.angle_gamma   90.00
#
_symmetry.space_group_name_H-M   'P 1'
#
loop_
_entity.id
_entity.type
_entity.pdbx_description
1 polymer ?
#
loop_
_entity_poly.entity_id
_entity_poly.type
_entity_poly.pdbx_seq_one_letter_code
_entity_poly.pdbx_strand_id
1 'polypeptide(L)'
;MNNTDLKVEAIARLVPNIGFAYNEKDGIFHWESHTEDKPTNEEIDAKVTELRAAEPMRLLRQERNRRIAETDWRFRSDLTPSQEWIDYSQALRDLPSTASPELDDNGQLTNVTWPTKPER
;
A
#
# COMPACT_ATOMS: atom_id res chain seq x y z
N MET A 1 -5.95 7.43 0.15
CA MET A 1 -7.24 6.92 -0.36
C MET A 1 -8.39 7.46 0.47
N ASN A 2 -9.46 7.92 -0.17
CA ASN A 2 -10.66 8.33 0.53
C ASN A 2 -11.57 7.11 0.78
N ASN A 3 -12.67 7.32 1.51
CA ASN A 3 -13.61 6.23 1.83
C ASN A 3 -14.23 5.57 0.61
N THR A 4 -14.53 6.36 -0.42
CA THR A 4 -15.13 5.84 -1.66
C THR A 4 -14.17 4.89 -2.36
N ASP A 5 -12.90 5.28 -2.50
CA ASP A 5 -11.90 4.44 -3.12
C ASP A 5 -11.69 3.13 -2.35
N LEU A 6 -11.69 3.20 -1.02
CA LEU A 6 -11.55 2.02 -0.17
C LEU A 6 -12.74 1.09 -0.29
N LYS A 7 -13.95 1.63 -0.39
CA LYS A 7 -15.15 0.81 -0.58
C LYS A 7 -15.16 0.10 -1.92
N VAL A 8 -14.78 0.81 -2.99
CA VAL A 8 -14.67 0.21 -4.33
C VAL A 8 -13.63 -0.91 -4.33
N GLU A 9 -12.46 -0.64 -3.75
CA GLU A 9 -11.40 -1.65 -3.61
C GLU A 9 -11.86 -2.86 -2.80
N ALA A 10 -12.57 -2.62 -1.69
CA ALA A 10 -13.07 -3.67 -0.82
C ALA A 10 -14.04 -4.58 -1.57
N ILE A 11 -14.97 -4.00 -2.33
CA ILE A 11 -15.93 -4.77 -3.11
C ILE A 11 -15.24 -5.57 -4.20
N ALA A 12 -14.27 -4.97 -4.89
CA ALA A 12 -13.52 -5.65 -5.93
C ALA A 12 -12.76 -6.86 -5.39
N ARG A 13 -12.27 -6.81 -4.15
CA ARG A 13 -11.57 -7.92 -3.53
C ARG A 13 -12.51 -9.01 -3.01
N LEU A 14 -13.70 -8.61 -2.55
CA LEU A 14 -14.69 -9.57 -2.04
C LEU A 14 -15.40 -10.32 -3.18
N VAL A 15 -15.70 -9.64 -4.26
CA VAL A 15 -16.47 -10.20 -5.39
C VAL A 15 -15.85 -9.72 -6.72
N PRO A 16 -14.68 -10.27 -7.10
CA PRO A 16 -13.93 -9.73 -8.25
C PRO A 16 -14.63 -9.92 -9.60
N ASN A 17 -15.64 -10.80 -9.69
CA ASN A 17 -16.32 -11.10 -10.94
C ASN A 17 -17.66 -10.41 -11.10
N ILE A 18 -18.02 -9.52 -10.16
CA ILE A 18 -19.29 -8.82 -10.21
C ILE A 18 -19.08 -7.37 -10.63
N GLY A 19 -19.78 -6.92 -11.66
CA GLY A 19 -19.78 -5.54 -12.07
C GLY A 19 -20.65 -4.67 -11.18
N PHE A 20 -20.20 -3.48 -10.88
CA PHE A 20 -20.96 -2.53 -10.07
C PHE A 20 -20.48 -1.10 -10.36
N ALA A 21 -21.32 -0.13 -10.00
CA ALA A 21 -20.98 1.29 -10.03
C ALA A 21 -21.38 1.92 -8.71
N TYR A 22 -20.57 2.86 -8.23
CA TYR A 22 -20.87 3.61 -7.01
C TYR A 22 -21.21 5.04 -7.36
N ASN A 23 -22.36 5.53 -6.87
CA ASN A 23 -22.78 6.91 -7.07
C ASN A 23 -22.56 7.69 -5.77
N GLU A 24 -21.64 8.63 -5.80
CA GLU A 24 -21.30 9.44 -4.62
C GLU A 24 -22.46 10.37 -4.17
N LYS A 25 -23.31 10.76 -5.09
CA LYS A 25 -24.40 11.68 -4.78
C LYS A 25 -25.47 11.05 -3.90
N ASP A 26 -25.80 9.77 -4.16
CA ASP A 26 -26.82 9.07 -3.39
C ASP A 26 -26.21 8.05 -2.41
N GLY A 27 -24.90 7.81 -2.51
CA GLY A 27 -24.22 6.87 -1.63
C GLY A 27 -24.60 5.41 -1.85
N ILE A 28 -25.15 5.08 -3.01
CA ILE A 28 -25.68 3.75 -3.31
C ILE A 28 -24.81 3.06 -4.35
N PHE A 29 -24.59 1.76 -4.13
CA PHE A 29 -23.94 0.91 -5.12
C PHE A 29 -24.97 0.37 -6.10
N HIS A 30 -24.70 0.56 -7.38
CA HIS A 30 -25.53 0.04 -8.46
C HIS A 30 -24.88 -1.22 -9.02
N TRP A 31 -25.54 -2.35 -8.89
CA TRP A 31 -25.01 -3.64 -9.33
C TRP A 31 -25.49 -3.95 -10.74
N GLU A 32 -24.60 -4.42 -11.61
CA GLU A 32 -24.91 -4.72 -13.01
C GLU A 32 -25.77 -5.96 -13.16
N SER A 33 -25.77 -6.86 -12.19
CA SER A 33 -26.60 -8.05 -12.22
C SER A 33 -27.19 -8.31 -10.84
N HIS A 34 -28.37 -8.94 -10.86
CA HIS A 34 -28.96 -9.42 -9.61
C HIS A 34 -28.17 -10.64 -9.14
N THR A 35 -27.44 -10.50 -8.09
CA THR A 35 -26.68 -11.59 -7.52
C THR A 35 -26.92 -11.65 -6.03
N GLU A 36 -27.15 -12.86 -5.56
CA GLU A 36 -27.28 -13.13 -4.12
C GLU A 36 -25.94 -13.07 -3.43
N ASP A 37 -24.85 -13.06 -4.22
CA ASP A 37 -23.48 -13.10 -3.72
C ASP A 37 -22.88 -11.72 -3.47
N LYS A 38 -23.64 -10.64 -3.66
CA LYS A 38 -23.12 -9.31 -3.37
C LYS A 38 -22.83 -9.18 -1.87
N PRO A 39 -21.71 -8.52 -1.48
CA PRO A 39 -21.36 -8.41 -0.08
C PRO A 39 -22.34 -7.52 0.68
N THR A 40 -22.51 -7.82 1.96
CA THR A 40 -23.30 -6.97 2.85
C THR A 40 -22.54 -5.70 3.19
N ASN A 41 -23.25 -4.67 3.69
CA ASN A 41 -22.58 -3.46 4.15
C ASN A 41 -21.57 -3.76 5.26
N GLU A 42 -21.89 -4.70 6.14
CA GLU A 42 -20.97 -5.11 7.22
C GLU A 42 -19.70 -5.72 6.66
N GLU A 43 -19.82 -6.57 5.63
CA GLU A 43 -18.64 -7.18 4.99
C GLU A 43 -17.79 -6.12 4.28
N ILE A 44 -18.41 -5.16 3.62
CA ILE A 44 -17.71 -4.06 2.96
C ILE A 44 -16.97 -3.23 4.00
N ASP A 45 -17.64 -2.86 5.09
CA ASP A 45 -17.02 -2.04 6.13
C ASP A 45 -15.86 -2.76 6.82
N ALA A 46 -16.00 -4.06 7.06
CA ALA A 46 -14.91 -4.85 7.64
C ALA A 46 -13.70 -4.88 6.71
N LYS A 47 -13.92 -5.04 5.41
CA LYS A 47 -12.84 -5.03 4.42
C LYS A 47 -12.18 -3.67 4.29
N VAL A 48 -12.96 -2.60 4.35
CA VAL A 48 -12.44 -1.23 4.35
C VAL A 48 -11.53 -1.02 5.56
N THR A 49 -11.94 -1.48 6.74
CA THR A 49 -11.12 -1.37 7.96
C THR A 49 -9.81 -2.12 7.80
N GLU A 50 -9.86 -3.33 7.24
CA GLU A 50 -8.66 -4.14 6.97
C GLU A 50 -7.72 -3.43 6.01
N LEU A 51 -8.24 -2.90 4.89
CA LEU A 51 -7.43 -2.19 3.90
C LEU A 51 -6.82 -0.92 4.48
N ARG A 52 -7.59 -0.19 5.30
CA ARG A 52 -7.12 1.03 5.92
C ARG A 52 -6.00 0.74 6.92
N ALA A 53 -6.11 -0.36 7.66
CA ALA A 53 -5.06 -0.78 8.59
C ALA A 53 -3.79 -1.21 7.87
N ALA A 54 -3.91 -1.75 6.64
CA ALA A 54 -2.76 -2.19 5.85
C ALA A 54 -2.12 -1.06 5.04
N GLU A 55 -2.78 0.09 4.90
CA GLU A 55 -2.32 1.19 4.05
C GLU A 55 -0.95 1.74 4.44
N PRO A 56 -0.64 1.99 5.73
CA PRO A 56 0.68 2.49 6.10
C PRO A 56 1.81 1.57 5.66
N MET A 57 1.65 0.25 5.83
CA MET A 57 2.67 -0.71 5.40
C MET A 57 2.78 -0.77 3.88
N ARG A 58 1.67 -0.66 3.17
CA ARG A 58 1.68 -0.61 1.71
C ARG A 58 2.49 0.58 1.20
N LEU A 59 2.25 1.76 1.76
CA LEU A 59 3.00 2.97 1.39
C LEU A 59 4.47 2.86 1.76
N LEU A 60 4.78 2.28 2.91
CA LEU A 60 6.17 2.06 3.33
C LEU A 60 6.89 1.17 2.32
N ARG A 61 6.28 0.06 1.91
CA ARG A 61 6.87 -0.86 0.94
C ARG A 61 7.05 -0.21 -0.43
N GLN A 62 6.09 0.63 -0.83
CA GLN A 62 6.18 1.35 -2.10
C GLN A 62 7.38 2.30 -2.11
N GLU A 63 7.54 3.11 -1.07
CA GLU A 63 8.67 4.04 -0.96
C GLU A 63 9.99 3.28 -0.81
N ARG A 64 10.00 2.19 -0.03
CA ARG A 64 11.17 1.34 0.11
C ARG A 64 11.61 0.79 -1.25
N ASN A 65 10.67 0.28 -2.03
CA ASN A 65 10.97 -0.29 -3.34
C ASN A 65 11.51 0.76 -4.29
N ARG A 66 11.00 2.00 -4.22
CA ARG A 66 11.51 3.12 -5.00
C ARG A 66 12.98 3.39 -4.65
N ARG A 67 13.30 3.42 -3.36
CA ARG A 67 14.66 3.66 -2.89
C ARG A 67 15.62 2.53 -3.26
N ILE A 68 15.16 1.29 -3.20
CA ILE A 68 15.94 0.14 -3.65
C ILE A 68 16.22 0.25 -5.15
N ALA A 69 15.22 0.59 -5.95
CA ALA A 69 15.38 0.75 -7.39
C ALA A 69 16.39 1.83 -7.75
N GLU A 70 16.44 2.92 -6.99
CA GLU A 70 17.44 3.97 -7.18
C GLU A 70 18.88 3.49 -7.00
N THR A 71 19.07 2.44 -6.21
CA THR A 71 20.41 1.93 -5.88
C THR A 71 20.81 0.69 -6.67
N ASP A 72 19.89 0.05 -7.39
CA ASP A 72 20.14 -1.22 -8.06
C ASP A 72 21.29 -1.17 -9.04
N TRP A 73 21.49 -0.05 -9.74
CA TRP A 73 22.59 0.08 -10.70
C TRP A 73 23.96 -0.09 -10.06
N ARG A 74 24.08 0.17 -8.74
CA ARG A 74 25.35 0.03 -8.01
C ARG A 74 25.73 -1.42 -7.77
N PHE A 75 24.79 -2.33 -7.93
CA PHE A 75 24.97 -3.76 -7.69
C PHE A 75 25.13 -4.56 -8.99
N ARG A 76 25.35 -3.87 -10.12
CA ARG A 76 25.64 -4.55 -11.38
C ARG A 76 26.96 -5.28 -11.29
N SER A 77 27.10 -6.35 -12.08
CA SER A 77 28.27 -7.22 -12.02
C SER A 77 29.60 -6.52 -12.36
N ASP A 78 29.54 -5.41 -13.10
CA ASP A 78 30.72 -4.63 -13.49
C ASP A 78 31.07 -3.53 -12.46
N LEU A 79 30.32 -3.43 -11.37
CA LEU A 79 30.54 -2.45 -10.32
C LEU A 79 30.73 -3.15 -8.98
N THR A 80 31.52 -2.52 -8.11
CA THR A 80 31.73 -3.01 -6.75
C THR A 80 31.12 -2.00 -5.77
N PRO A 81 29.96 -2.27 -5.20
CA PRO A 81 29.36 -1.34 -4.25
C PRO A 81 30.19 -1.29 -2.95
N SER A 82 30.21 -0.13 -2.31
CA SER A 82 30.85 0.00 -1.02
C SER A 82 30.00 -0.69 0.06
N GLN A 83 30.63 -0.99 1.20
CA GLN A 83 29.90 -1.60 2.31
C GLN A 83 28.76 -0.73 2.78
N GLU A 84 28.90 0.60 2.72
CA GLU A 84 27.86 1.53 3.10
C GLU A 84 26.59 1.35 2.26
N TRP A 85 26.75 1.14 0.94
CA TRP A 85 25.62 0.90 0.05
C TRP A 85 24.98 -0.47 0.26
N ILE A 86 25.82 -1.48 0.55
CA ILE A 86 25.32 -2.82 0.88
C ILE A 86 24.47 -2.75 2.16
N ASP A 87 24.98 -2.07 3.17
CA ASP A 87 24.26 -1.92 4.45
C ASP A 87 22.97 -1.12 4.29
N TYR A 88 23.02 -0.06 3.48
CA TYR A 88 21.83 0.75 3.19
C TYR A 88 20.75 -0.09 2.50
N SER A 89 21.14 -0.85 1.48
CA SER A 89 20.21 -1.72 0.76
C SER A 89 19.58 -2.77 1.67
N GLN A 90 20.41 -3.38 2.54
CA GLN A 90 19.93 -4.38 3.48
C GLN A 90 18.97 -3.76 4.51
N ALA A 91 19.30 -2.57 5.01
CA ALA A 91 18.44 -1.87 5.96
C ALA A 91 17.06 -1.55 5.35
N LEU A 92 17.04 -1.18 4.06
CA LEU A 92 15.77 -0.95 3.36
C LEU A 92 14.95 -2.24 3.26
N ARG A 93 15.60 -3.35 2.96
CA ARG A 93 14.91 -4.64 2.84
C ARG A 93 14.35 -5.12 4.17
N ASP A 94 15.05 -4.84 5.27
CA ASP A 94 14.64 -5.25 6.61
C ASP A 94 13.61 -4.31 7.24
N LEU A 95 13.45 -3.10 6.70
CA LEU A 95 12.62 -2.06 7.30
C LEU A 95 11.18 -2.51 7.59
N PRO A 96 10.47 -3.20 6.68
CA PRO A 96 9.09 -3.59 6.97
C PRO A 96 8.93 -4.49 8.19
N SER A 97 9.94 -5.28 8.54
CA SER A 97 9.85 -6.19 9.68
C SER A 97 10.02 -5.49 11.02
N THR A 98 10.59 -4.29 11.05
CA THR A 98 10.88 -3.55 12.28
C THR A 98 10.09 -2.26 12.41
N ALA A 99 9.58 -1.72 11.30
CA ALA A 99 8.86 -0.44 11.30
C ALA A 99 7.42 -0.60 11.77
N SER A 100 6.89 0.46 12.38
CA SER A 100 5.48 0.57 12.75
C SER A 100 4.91 1.81 12.08
N PRO A 101 4.72 1.77 10.74
CA PRO A 101 4.29 2.95 10.01
C PRO A 101 2.88 3.37 10.35
N GLU A 102 2.65 4.68 10.31
CA GLU A 102 1.35 5.29 10.57
C GLU A 102 1.06 6.33 9.50
N LEU A 103 -0.19 6.74 9.40
CA LEU A 103 -0.58 7.84 8.52
C LEU A 103 -0.94 9.06 9.36
N ASP A 104 -0.57 10.25 8.88
CA ASP A 104 -0.99 11.49 9.51
C ASP A 104 -2.40 11.88 9.03
N ASP A 105 -2.89 13.04 9.50
CA ASP A 105 -4.23 13.53 9.15
C ASP A 105 -4.39 13.80 7.66
N ASN A 106 -3.29 13.98 6.94
CA ASN A 106 -3.29 14.21 5.49
C ASN A 106 -3.11 12.93 4.68
N GLY A 107 -3.04 11.78 5.35
CA GLY A 107 -2.84 10.49 4.68
C GLY A 107 -1.39 10.23 4.28
N GLN A 108 -0.45 11.00 4.82
CA GLN A 108 0.97 10.83 4.52
C GLN A 108 1.63 9.89 5.52
N LEU A 109 2.61 9.15 5.05
CA LEU A 109 3.33 8.16 5.84
C LEU A 109 4.18 8.84 6.92
N THR A 110 4.02 8.40 8.17
CA THR A 110 4.77 8.90 9.32
C THR A 110 5.28 7.75 10.17
N ASN A 111 6.02 8.07 11.21
CA ASN A 111 6.56 7.11 12.18
C ASN A 111 7.49 6.09 11.54
N VAL A 112 8.24 6.51 10.52
CA VAL A 112 9.21 5.66 9.84
C VAL A 112 10.58 6.32 9.92
N THR A 113 11.57 5.56 10.41
CA THR A 113 12.97 6.00 10.42
C THR A 113 13.65 5.37 9.20
N TRP A 114 13.82 6.18 8.16
CA TRP A 114 14.46 5.70 6.93
C TRP A 114 15.97 5.57 7.14
N PRO A 115 16.59 4.50 6.59
CA PRO A 115 18.06 4.41 6.60
C PRO A 115 18.68 5.61 5.91
N THR A 116 19.85 6.01 6.38
CA THR A 116 20.57 7.15 5.80
C THR A 116 21.26 6.74 4.51
N LYS A 117 20.89 7.40 3.42
CA LYS A 117 21.49 7.14 2.12
C LYS A 117 22.96 7.57 2.13
N PRO A 118 23.91 6.71 1.69
CA PRO A 118 25.31 7.11 1.56
C PRO A 118 25.47 8.24 0.55
N GLU A 119 26.48 9.09 0.76
CA GLU A 119 26.72 10.25 -0.09
C GLU A 119 27.35 9.91 -1.45
N ARG A 120 27.80 8.69 -1.63
CA ARG A 120 28.49 8.28 -2.87
C ARG A 120 27.94 6.97 -3.41
#